data_a5e900f9a1769669abd0544ce34c9395
#
_entry.id   a5e900f9a1769669abd0544ce34c9395
#
_cell.length_a   1.000
_cell.length_b   1.000
_cell.length_c   1.000
_cell.angle_alpha   90.00
_cell.angle_beta   90.00
_cell.angle_gamma   90.00
#
_symmetry.space_group_name_H-M   'P 1'
#
loop_
_entity.id
_entity.type
_entity.pdbx_description
1 polymer ?
#
loop_
_entity_poly.entity_id
_entity_poly.type
_entity_poly.pdbx_seq_one_letter_code
_entity_poly.pdbx_strand_id
1 'polypeptide(L)'
;MKPFTFLLLFALPFFSFAQDFAENSLTGNHTPAPTPLSSWRQEEDLVNGSISRLKLSKMRSVTTTLEHAELTITANDLQPLLGHLAVGHQQFLTMDISPAVKNGGQYFEYAGMDGNVTVKRWLITTGIDQLPYVAVTRKEYLQAAKIELATIRTAIISTVKEKVIVRPAAIQEAEKKAMIDQLKNMYTGLALEVRMRQYLKNYRTDEQYLKDNTDKETADVDSTMHLMDNLLTHLSATELGKPAIVSVPAVDFNGFEDGHTDKMLVRINPTYFNSGLSDEKPQLFLVEWRYDASNAAAADIDQQLMQNFDGRQLKALLGK
;
A
#
# COMPACT_ATOMS: atom_id res chain seq x y z
N MET A 1 37.30 5.21 3.93
CA MET A 1 36.59 4.10 3.29
C MET A 1 35.11 4.39 3.46
N LYS A 2 34.40 4.67 2.38
CA LYS A 2 32.97 4.99 2.41
C LYS A 2 32.17 3.68 2.59
N PRO A 3 31.11 3.64 3.41
CA PRO A 3 30.24 2.49 3.49
C PRO A 3 29.44 2.35 2.18
N PHE A 4 29.53 1.20 1.53
CA PHE A 4 28.66 0.80 0.44
C PHE A 4 27.31 0.39 1.05
N THR A 5 26.30 1.23 0.85
CA THR A 5 24.91 0.88 1.14
C THR A 5 24.45 -0.06 0.01
N PHE A 6 24.38 -1.33 0.29
CA PHE A 6 23.77 -2.32 -0.60
C PHE A 6 22.26 -2.24 -0.45
N LEU A 7 21.63 -1.56 -1.39
CA LEU A 7 20.19 -1.61 -1.57
C LEU A 7 19.84 -2.96 -2.19
N LEU A 8 19.49 -3.96 -1.37
CA LEU A 8 18.96 -5.22 -1.86
C LEU A 8 17.49 -5.01 -2.24
N LEU A 9 17.25 -4.73 -3.51
CA LEU A 9 15.93 -4.87 -4.11
C LEU A 9 15.59 -6.37 -4.15
N PHE A 10 14.84 -6.83 -3.16
CA PHE A 10 14.15 -8.10 -3.26
C PHE A 10 12.96 -7.94 -4.21
N ALA A 11 13.16 -8.34 -5.46
CA ALA A 11 12.06 -8.73 -6.32
C ALA A 11 11.51 -10.06 -5.78
N LEU A 12 10.63 -10.00 -4.79
CA LEU A 12 9.76 -11.13 -4.47
C LEU A 12 8.86 -11.35 -5.69
N PRO A 13 8.67 -12.58 -6.15
CA PRO A 13 7.67 -12.86 -7.14
C PRO A 13 6.32 -12.50 -6.53
N PHE A 14 5.72 -11.45 -7.04
CA PHE A 14 4.32 -11.15 -6.80
C PHE A 14 3.52 -12.34 -7.31
N PHE A 15 3.15 -13.26 -6.42
CA PHE A 15 2.02 -14.13 -6.66
C PHE A 15 0.79 -13.23 -6.69
N SER A 16 0.48 -12.81 -7.90
CA SER A 16 -0.75 -12.15 -8.24
C SER A 16 -1.92 -13.10 -7.97
N PHE A 17 -2.56 -12.95 -6.81
CA PHE A 17 -3.95 -13.37 -6.63
C PHE A 17 -4.90 -12.36 -7.28
N ALA A 18 -4.48 -11.79 -8.40
CA ALA A 18 -5.30 -11.05 -9.34
C ALA A 18 -5.56 -11.91 -10.58
N GLN A 19 -5.68 -13.22 -10.41
CA GLN A 19 -6.18 -14.10 -11.45
C GLN A 19 -7.61 -14.42 -11.09
N ASP A 20 -8.48 -13.67 -11.71
CA ASP A 20 -9.78 -13.97 -12.31
C ASP A 20 -10.63 -12.71 -12.52
N PHE A 21 -10.07 -11.51 -12.30
CA PHE A 21 -10.70 -10.25 -12.71
C PHE A 21 -10.01 -9.59 -13.91
N ALA A 22 -9.07 -10.30 -14.53
CA ALA A 22 -8.42 -9.83 -15.74
C ALA A 22 -9.28 -10.22 -16.95
N GLU A 23 -9.41 -9.25 -17.84
CA GLU A 23 -9.76 -9.43 -19.24
C GLU A 23 -11.23 -9.66 -19.60
N ASN A 24 -12.11 -8.77 -19.12
CA ASN A 24 -13.18 -8.26 -19.98
C ASN A 24 -13.23 -6.73 -19.93
N SER A 25 -12.07 -6.07 -19.95
CA SER A 25 -11.99 -4.72 -20.49
C SER A 25 -12.14 -4.83 -22.00
N LEU A 26 -13.35 -5.07 -22.45
CA LEU A 26 -13.72 -4.63 -23.78
C LEU A 26 -13.45 -3.13 -23.73
N THR A 27 -12.34 -2.74 -24.33
CA THR A 27 -12.04 -1.35 -24.69
C THR A 27 -13.28 -0.81 -25.34
N GLY A 28 -14.10 -0.10 -24.56
CA GLY A 28 -15.29 0.54 -25.07
C GLY A 28 -14.83 1.41 -26.25
N ASN A 29 -15.56 1.40 -27.32
CA ASN A 29 -15.28 2.23 -28.48
C ASN A 29 -14.96 3.64 -28.00
N HIS A 30 -13.69 4.04 -28.11
CA HIS A 30 -13.27 5.41 -27.93
C HIS A 30 -13.93 6.21 -29.02
N THR A 31 -15.04 6.84 -28.71
CA THR A 31 -15.63 7.83 -29.61
C THR A 31 -15.03 9.16 -29.20
N PRO A 32 -14.13 9.75 -29.98
CA PRO A 32 -13.63 11.09 -29.70
C PRO A 32 -14.83 12.03 -29.66
N ALA A 33 -14.94 12.80 -28.59
CA ALA A 33 -15.97 13.82 -28.51
C ALA A 33 -15.63 14.98 -29.48
N PRO A 34 -16.63 15.61 -30.11
CA PRO A 34 -16.38 16.75 -30.97
C PRO A 34 -15.82 17.93 -30.19
N THR A 35 -14.92 18.67 -30.80
CA THR A 35 -14.23 19.87 -30.29
C THR A 35 -15.15 21.09 -30.28
N PRO A 36 -14.88 22.11 -29.50
CA PRO A 36 -14.71 22.22 -28.06
C PRO A 36 -16.05 22.29 -27.33
N LEU A 37 -16.13 21.67 -26.19
CA LEU A 37 -17.32 21.74 -25.35
C LEU A 37 -17.36 23.12 -24.66
N SER A 38 -18.25 23.98 -25.09
CA SER A 38 -18.37 25.35 -24.58
C SER A 38 -19.64 25.62 -23.78
N SER A 39 -20.46 24.58 -23.52
CA SER A 39 -21.71 24.77 -22.78
C SER A 39 -22.05 23.57 -21.90
N TRP A 40 -22.68 23.84 -20.76
CA TRP A 40 -23.26 22.86 -19.83
C TRP A 40 -24.12 21.78 -20.51
N ARG A 41 -24.87 22.11 -21.53
CA ARG A 41 -25.70 21.14 -22.25
C ARG A 41 -24.88 20.00 -22.86
N GLN A 42 -23.69 20.29 -23.33
CA GLN A 42 -22.80 19.27 -23.89
C GLN A 42 -22.22 18.37 -22.80
N GLU A 43 -22.04 18.87 -21.60
CA GLU A 43 -21.57 18.08 -20.45
C GLU A 43 -22.67 17.24 -19.84
N GLU A 44 -23.87 17.77 -19.72
CA GLU A 44 -25.05 17.02 -19.33
C GLU A 44 -25.27 15.85 -20.32
N ASP A 45 -25.10 16.09 -21.62
CA ASP A 45 -25.13 15.06 -22.65
C ASP A 45 -23.97 14.07 -22.49
N LEU A 46 -22.80 14.50 -22.08
CA LEU A 46 -21.65 13.64 -21.82
C LEU A 46 -21.95 12.66 -20.66
N VAL A 47 -22.38 13.18 -19.52
CA VAL A 47 -22.70 12.36 -18.33
C VAL A 47 -23.89 11.45 -18.63
N ASN A 48 -24.98 12.00 -19.14
CA ASN A 48 -26.19 11.24 -19.46
C ASN A 48 -25.96 10.22 -20.57
N GLY A 49 -25.14 10.54 -21.57
CA GLY A 49 -24.72 9.62 -22.63
C GLY A 49 -23.88 8.47 -22.07
N SER A 50 -22.97 8.76 -21.15
CA SER A 50 -22.16 7.74 -20.48
C SER A 50 -23.05 6.83 -19.60
N ILE A 51 -23.95 7.38 -18.81
CA ILE A 51 -24.93 6.60 -18.02
C ILE A 51 -25.81 5.75 -18.91
N SER A 52 -26.27 6.29 -20.03
CA SER A 52 -27.10 5.56 -21.00
C SER A 52 -26.34 4.40 -21.62
N ARG A 53 -25.07 4.59 -22.00
CA ARG A 53 -24.19 3.53 -22.49
C ARG A 53 -23.97 2.45 -21.44
N LEU A 54 -23.73 2.82 -20.19
CA LEU A 54 -23.58 1.88 -19.08
C LEU A 54 -24.84 1.00 -18.92
N LYS A 55 -26.04 1.58 -18.99
CA LYS A 55 -27.31 0.86 -18.92
C LYS A 55 -27.53 -0.10 -20.08
N LEU A 56 -27.27 0.35 -21.30
CA LEU A 56 -27.56 -0.41 -22.52
C LEU A 56 -26.56 -1.54 -22.79
N SER A 57 -25.31 -1.33 -22.43
CA SER A 57 -24.24 -2.26 -22.76
C SER A 57 -24.03 -3.38 -21.73
N LYS A 58 -24.63 -3.28 -20.54
CA LYS A 58 -24.32 -4.13 -19.38
C LYS A 58 -22.82 -4.14 -19.03
N MET A 59 -22.10 -3.09 -19.41
CA MET A 59 -20.68 -2.96 -19.16
C MET A 59 -20.43 -2.56 -17.70
N ARG A 60 -19.33 -3.02 -17.12
CA ARG A 60 -18.90 -2.61 -15.78
C ARG A 60 -18.26 -1.22 -15.78
N SER A 61 -17.75 -0.76 -16.91
CA SER A 61 -17.11 0.55 -17.05
C SER A 61 -17.43 1.16 -18.40
N VAL A 62 -17.57 2.48 -18.41
CA VAL A 62 -17.70 3.30 -19.62
C VAL A 62 -16.78 4.49 -19.51
N THR A 63 -15.91 4.69 -20.51
CA THR A 63 -15.04 5.84 -20.63
C THR A 63 -15.47 6.72 -21.78
N THR A 64 -15.41 8.03 -21.56
CA THR A 64 -15.61 9.05 -22.61
C THR A 64 -14.43 10.00 -22.56
N THR A 65 -13.71 10.07 -23.67
CA THR A 65 -12.52 10.92 -23.82
C THR A 65 -12.91 12.22 -24.52
N LEU A 66 -12.44 13.32 -23.98
CA LEU A 66 -12.51 14.66 -24.52
C LEU A 66 -11.11 15.17 -24.81
N GLU A 67 -10.99 16.27 -25.53
CA GLU A 67 -9.72 16.96 -25.65
C GLU A 67 -9.28 17.47 -24.26
N HIS A 68 -8.13 17.03 -23.76
CA HIS A 68 -7.57 17.37 -22.44
C HIS A 68 -8.38 16.90 -21.20
N ALA A 69 -9.38 16.02 -21.38
CA ALA A 69 -10.16 15.49 -20.27
C ALA A 69 -10.72 14.08 -20.54
N GLU A 70 -11.04 13.36 -19.48
CA GLU A 70 -11.60 12.02 -19.55
C GLU A 70 -12.61 11.81 -18.42
N LEU A 71 -13.78 11.25 -18.73
CA LEU A 71 -14.77 10.80 -17.78
C LEU A 71 -14.92 9.30 -17.85
N THR A 72 -14.69 8.62 -16.72
CA THR A 72 -14.93 7.17 -16.58
C THR A 72 -15.98 6.91 -15.50
N ILE A 73 -16.96 6.08 -15.80
CA ILE A 73 -17.95 5.59 -14.83
C ILE A 73 -17.77 4.08 -14.71
N THR A 74 -17.46 3.61 -13.50
CA THR A 74 -17.21 2.20 -13.20
C THR A 74 -18.17 1.70 -12.12
N ALA A 75 -18.71 0.49 -12.31
CA ALA A 75 -19.56 -0.18 -11.32
C ALA A 75 -18.75 -1.24 -10.54
N ASN A 76 -18.97 -1.33 -9.24
CA ASN A 76 -18.40 -2.35 -8.33
C ASN A 76 -16.85 -2.40 -8.29
N ASP A 77 -16.17 -1.34 -8.69
CA ASP A 77 -14.72 -1.24 -8.66
C ASP A 77 -14.26 -0.04 -7.83
N LEU A 78 -13.48 -0.29 -6.80
CA LEU A 78 -12.88 0.70 -5.93
C LEU A 78 -11.39 0.93 -6.23
N GLN A 79 -10.78 0.14 -7.08
CA GLN A 79 -9.34 0.20 -7.33
C GLN A 79 -8.83 1.60 -7.72
N PRO A 80 -9.54 2.35 -8.60
CA PRO A 80 -9.08 3.68 -8.95
C PRO A 80 -9.10 4.68 -7.78
N LEU A 81 -9.89 4.39 -6.73
CA LEU A 81 -10.00 5.24 -5.54
C LEU A 81 -8.93 4.91 -4.49
N LEU A 82 -8.49 3.65 -4.44
CA LEU A 82 -7.65 3.14 -3.39
C LEU A 82 -6.18 3.10 -3.83
N GLY A 83 -5.32 3.75 -3.07
CA GLY A 83 -3.87 3.55 -3.14
C GLY A 83 -3.47 2.24 -2.44
N HIS A 84 -2.23 1.82 -2.63
CA HIS A 84 -1.69 0.64 -1.95
C HIS A 84 -0.51 1.05 -1.08
N LEU A 85 -0.50 0.55 0.15
CA LEU A 85 0.65 0.56 1.03
C LEU A 85 1.00 -0.91 1.32
N ALA A 86 2.26 -1.28 1.03
CA ALA A 86 2.76 -2.61 1.33
C ALA A 86 2.93 -2.76 2.85
N VAL A 87 1.90 -3.24 3.53
CA VAL A 87 1.88 -3.48 4.97
C VAL A 87 1.45 -4.91 5.21
N GLY A 88 2.41 -5.77 5.51
CA GLY A 88 2.17 -7.17 5.77
C GLY A 88 1.62 -7.94 4.57
N HIS A 89 1.22 -9.16 4.81
CA HIS A 89 0.46 -9.95 3.86
C HIS A 89 -0.98 -9.45 3.68
N GLN A 90 -1.31 -8.36 4.36
CA GLN A 90 -2.63 -7.75 4.32
C GLN A 90 -2.63 -6.68 3.25
N GLN A 91 -3.57 -6.73 2.42
CA GLN A 91 -3.82 -5.73 1.40
C GLN A 91 -4.53 -4.54 2.05
N PHE A 92 -3.85 -3.85 2.94
CA PHE A 92 -4.32 -2.57 3.41
C PHE A 92 -4.15 -1.55 2.31
N LEU A 93 -5.17 -0.76 2.15
CA LEU A 93 -5.27 0.26 1.12
C LEU A 93 -5.20 1.61 1.81
N THR A 94 -4.76 2.63 1.12
CA THR A 94 -4.78 4.00 1.63
C THR A 94 -5.93 4.77 1.04
N MET A 95 -6.54 5.65 1.85
CA MET A 95 -7.64 6.49 1.42
C MET A 95 -7.60 7.83 2.15
N ASP A 96 -8.18 8.87 1.54
CA ASP A 96 -8.31 10.18 2.18
C ASP A 96 -9.15 10.09 3.46
N ILE A 97 -8.70 10.77 4.51
CA ILE A 97 -9.33 10.70 5.83
C ILE A 97 -10.76 11.24 5.83
N SER A 98 -10.98 12.32 5.08
CA SER A 98 -12.24 13.04 5.11
C SER A 98 -12.66 13.47 3.71
N PRO A 99 -13.26 12.55 2.94
CA PRO A 99 -13.79 12.93 1.63
C PRO A 99 -14.92 13.96 1.80
N ALA A 100 -14.99 14.90 0.87
CA ALA A 100 -16.06 15.88 0.89
C ALA A 100 -17.40 15.23 0.52
N VAL A 101 -18.40 15.40 1.35
CA VAL A 101 -19.80 15.01 1.04
C VAL A 101 -20.44 16.08 0.17
N LYS A 102 -20.92 15.71 -0.99
CA LYS A 102 -21.46 16.64 -2.00
C LYS A 102 -22.96 16.44 -2.24
N ASN A 103 -23.59 17.50 -2.71
CA ASN A 103 -25.00 17.54 -3.13
C ASN A 103 -25.97 16.89 -2.12
N GLY A 104 -25.87 17.30 -0.84
CA GLY A 104 -26.76 16.79 0.19
C GLY A 104 -26.63 15.30 0.48
N GLY A 105 -25.43 14.73 0.32
CA GLY A 105 -25.15 13.32 0.60
C GLY A 105 -25.36 12.38 -0.59
N GLN A 106 -25.38 12.92 -1.80
CA GLN A 106 -25.52 12.08 -3.00
C GLN A 106 -24.27 11.27 -3.30
N TYR A 107 -23.07 11.84 -3.05
CA TYR A 107 -21.79 11.19 -3.29
C TYR A 107 -20.67 11.76 -2.42
N PHE A 108 -19.58 11.01 -2.34
CA PHE A 108 -18.34 11.43 -1.70
C PHE A 108 -17.32 11.83 -2.77
N GLU A 109 -16.66 12.96 -2.59
CA GLU A 109 -15.63 13.44 -3.50
C GLU A 109 -14.24 13.25 -2.92
N TYR A 110 -13.38 12.68 -3.74
CA TYR A 110 -11.95 12.53 -3.51
C TYR A 110 -11.22 13.27 -4.63
N ALA A 111 -10.28 14.12 -4.29
CA ALA A 111 -9.50 14.88 -5.26
C ALA A 111 -8.01 14.59 -5.08
N GLY A 112 -7.28 14.59 -6.19
CA GLY A 112 -5.84 14.35 -6.19
C GLY A 112 -5.21 14.79 -7.49
N MET A 113 -3.91 14.52 -7.61
CA MET A 113 -3.11 14.79 -8.79
C MET A 113 -2.46 13.49 -9.28
N ASP A 114 -2.41 13.33 -10.59
CA ASP A 114 -1.65 12.28 -11.26
C ASP A 114 -0.72 12.98 -12.26
N GLY A 115 0.52 13.22 -11.83
CA GLY A 115 1.42 14.13 -12.54
C GLY A 115 0.85 15.54 -12.65
N ASN A 116 0.61 16.01 -13.86
CA ASN A 116 0.03 17.34 -14.13
C ASN A 116 -1.49 17.30 -14.33
N VAL A 117 -2.09 16.12 -14.24
CA VAL A 117 -3.53 15.93 -14.43
C VAL A 117 -4.23 15.97 -13.09
N THR A 118 -5.26 16.81 -12.98
CA THR A 118 -6.16 16.79 -11.83
C THR A 118 -7.13 15.62 -11.97
N VAL A 119 -7.31 14.87 -10.90
CA VAL A 119 -8.19 13.71 -10.85
C VAL A 119 -9.20 13.91 -9.73
N LYS A 120 -10.48 13.91 -10.07
CA LYS A 120 -11.58 13.89 -9.11
C LYS A 120 -12.32 12.57 -9.21
N ARG A 121 -12.69 12.02 -8.07
CA ARG A 121 -13.42 10.76 -8.00
C ARG A 121 -14.65 10.95 -7.14
N TRP A 122 -15.80 10.54 -7.66
CA TRP A 122 -17.06 10.59 -6.93
C TRP A 122 -17.56 9.18 -6.69
N LEU A 123 -17.59 8.81 -5.40
CA LEU A 123 -18.11 7.54 -4.97
C LEU A 123 -19.60 7.66 -4.65
N ILE A 124 -20.41 6.91 -5.37
CA ILE A 124 -21.87 6.86 -5.23
C ILE A 124 -22.24 5.50 -4.62
N THR A 125 -22.86 5.56 -3.44
CA THR A 125 -23.24 4.39 -2.64
C THR A 125 -24.73 4.38 -2.35
N THR A 126 -25.24 3.28 -1.80
CA THR A 126 -26.64 3.16 -1.40
C THR A 126 -27.02 4.12 -0.28
N GLY A 127 -26.09 4.44 0.62
CA GLY A 127 -26.27 5.38 1.73
C GLY A 127 -24.97 6.02 2.17
N ILE A 128 -25.04 7.21 2.78
CA ILE A 128 -23.88 7.94 3.28
C ILE A 128 -23.24 7.26 4.50
N ASP A 129 -24.03 6.48 5.25
CA ASP A 129 -23.56 5.79 6.46
C ASP A 129 -22.98 4.39 6.16
N GLN A 130 -23.05 3.95 4.91
CA GLN A 130 -22.59 2.64 4.48
C GLN A 130 -21.53 2.80 3.40
N LEU A 131 -20.28 2.70 3.82
CA LEU A 131 -19.15 2.75 2.91
C LEU A 131 -18.66 1.35 2.53
N PRO A 132 -18.21 1.14 1.30
CA PRO A 132 -17.68 -0.13 0.83
C PRO A 132 -16.29 -0.46 1.42
N TYR A 133 -15.81 0.36 2.32
CA TYR A 133 -14.56 0.18 3.05
C TYR A 133 -14.74 0.57 4.53
N VAL A 134 -13.85 0.09 5.37
CA VAL A 134 -13.76 0.46 6.78
C VAL A 134 -12.32 0.81 7.13
N ALA A 135 -12.14 1.73 8.06
CA ALA A 135 -10.83 2.07 8.58
C ALA A 135 -10.18 0.84 9.26
N VAL A 136 -8.89 0.66 9.00
CA VAL A 136 -8.06 -0.27 9.74
C VAL A 136 -7.73 0.37 11.08
N THR A 137 -7.99 -0.33 12.18
CA THR A 137 -7.64 0.18 13.51
C THR A 137 -6.13 0.08 13.77
N ARG A 138 -5.61 0.91 14.67
CA ARG A 138 -4.22 0.82 15.13
C ARG A 138 -3.86 -0.59 15.60
N LYS A 139 -4.79 -1.26 16.31
CA LYS A 139 -4.61 -2.63 16.76
C LYS A 139 -4.46 -3.61 15.59
N GLU A 140 -5.36 -3.54 14.61
CA GLU A 140 -5.32 -4.41 13.42
C GLU A 140 -4.03 -4.21 12.65
N TYR A 141 -3.60 -2.95 12.47
CA TYR A 141 -2.33 -2.62 11.82
C TYR A 141 -1.14 -3.26 12.55
N LEU A 142 -0.99 -3.00 13.85
CA LEU A 142 0.12 -3.52 14.64
C LEU A 142 0.20 -5.06 14.59
N GLN A 143 -0.94 -5.73 14.65
CA GLN A 143 -1.00 -7.19 14.55
C GLN A 143 -0.56 -7.70 13.18
N ALA A 144 -1.03 -7.08 12.11
CA ALA A 144 -0.68 -7.46 10.74
C ALA A 144 0.81 -7.17 10.44
N ALA A 145 1.29 -5.98 10.80
CA ALA A 145 2.67 -5.58 10.58
C ALA A 145 3.66 -6.48 11.32
N LYS A 146 3.33 -6.94 12.54
CA LYS A 146 4.16 -7.92 13.25
C LYS A 146 4.29 -9.26 12.53
N ILE A 147 3.23 -9.74 11.88
CA ILE A 147 3.29 -10.96 11.07
C ILE A 147 4.24 -10.78 9.89
N GLU A 148 4.17 -9.62 9.24
CA GLU A 148 5.10 -9.28 8.15
C GLU A 148 6.53 -9.23 8.61
N LEU A 149 6.81 -8.48 9.69
CA LEU A 149 8.14 -8.37 10.25
C LEU A 149 8.71 -9.72 10.68
N ALA A 150 7.90 -10.62 11.23
CA ALA A 150 8.32 -11.98 11.54
C ALA A 150 8.72 -12.77 10.28
N THR A 151 8.02 -12.56 9.17
CA THR A 151 8.36 -13.17 7.87
C THR A 151 9.67 -12.61 7.33
N ILE A 152 9.83 -11.28 7.35
CA ILE A 152 11.06 -10.59 6.93
C ILE A 152 12.24 -11.07 7.79
N ARG A 153 12.08 -11.12 9.11
CA ARG A 153 13.08 -11.64 10.04
C ARG A 153 13.53 -13.05 9.68
N THR A 154 12.58 -13.92 9.38
CA THR A 154 12.87 -15.31 8.99
C THR A 154 13.66 -15.36 7.68
N ALA A 155 13.33 -14.54 6.70
CA ALA A 155 14.04 -14.45 5.44
C ALA A 155 15.49 -13.95 5.64
N ILE A 156 15.69 -12.93 6.50
CA ILE A 156 17.02 -12.43 6.86
C ILE A 156 17.85 -13.55 7.48
N ILE A 157 17.31 -14.29 8.47
CA ILE A 157 18.00 -15.40 9.13
C ILE A 157 18.38 -16.47 8.12
N SER A 158 17.50 -16.83 7.19
CA SER A 158 17.79 -17.80 6.15
C SER A 158 18.96 -17.33 5.26
N THR A 159 18.90 -16.07 4.82
CA THR A 159 19.96 -15.46 3.99
C THR A 159 21.32 -15.44 4.70
N VAL A 160 21.34 -15.13 6.00
CA VAL A 160 22.58 -15.14 6.79
C VAL A 160 23.13 -16.55 6.92
N LYS A 161 22.28 -17.55 7.17
CA LYS A 161 22.66 -18.97 7.24
C LYS A 161 23.23 -19.51 5.92
N GLU A 162 22.72 -19.05 4.80
CA GLU A 162 23.25 -19.45 3.48
C GLU A 162 24.65 -18.88 3.21
N LYS A 163 24.94 -17.70 3.77
CA LYS A 163 26.23 -17.01 3.58
C LYS A 163 27.31 -17.44 4.56
N VAL A 164 26.96 -18.00 5.70
CA VAL A 164 27.89 -18.40 6.75
C VAL A 164 27.96 -19.92 6.81
N ILE A 165 29.10 -20.46 6.36
CA ILE A 165 29.37 -21.90 6.44
C ILE A 165 29.84 -22.19 7.86
N VAL A 166 29.04 -22.93 8.63
CA VAL A 166 29.43 -23.43 9.95
C VAL A 166 30.22 -24.75 9.79
N ARG A 167 31.51 -24.70 10.05
CA ARG A 167 32.38 -25.86 9.96
C ARG A 167 32.32 -26.73 11.22
N PRO A 168 32.64 -28.02 11.15
CA PRO A 168 32.69 -28.89 12.33
C PRO A 168 33.60 -28.32 13.43
N ALA A 169 33.15 -28.39 14.69
CA ALA A 169 33.87 -27.83 15.85
C ALA A 169 35.34 -28.36 15.93
N ALA A 170 35.59 -29.61 15.56
CA ALA A 170 36.93 -30.18 15.55
C ALA A 170 37.88 -29.46 14.57
N ILE A 171 37.36 -28.96 13.42
CA ILE A 171 38.18 -28.20 12.46
C ILE A 171 38.46 -26.81 13.04
N GLN A 172 37.48 -26.14 13.61
CA GLN A 172 37.66 -24.83 14.22
C GLN A 172 38.65 -24.87 15.41
N GLU A 173 38.58 -25.90 16.27
CA GLU A 173 39.54 -26.06 17.38
C GLU A 173 40.95 -26.40 16.87
N ALA A 174 41.08 -27.18 15.80
CA ALA A 174 42.38 -27.45 15.21
C ALA A 174 43.03 -26.18 14.63
N GLU A 175 42.24 -25.32 13.94
CA GLU A 175 42.72 -24.03 13.42
C GLU A 175 43.10 -23.07 14.56
N LYS A 176 42.28 -23.00 15.61
CA LYS A 176 42.56 -22.18 16.78
C LYS A 176 43.87 -22.61 17.44
N LYS A 177 44.07 -23.94 17.60
CA LYS A 177 45.31 -24.49 18.14
C LYS A 177 46.51 -24.16 17.24
N ALA A 178 46.40 -24.34 15.94
CA ALA A 178 47.44 -24.01 14.98
C ALA A 178 47.86 -22.53 15.06
N MET A 179 46.88 -21.61 15.17
CA MET A 179 47.16 -20.19 15.33
C MET A 179 47.87 -19.88 16.66
N ILE A 180 47.46 -20.52 17.75
CA ILE A 180 48.12 -20.38 19.05
C ILE A 180 49.56 -20.87 18.97
N ASP A 181 49.84 -22.01 18.33
CA ASP A 181 51.15 -22.55 18.18
C ASP A 181 52.01 -21.63 17.24
N GLN A 182 51.44 -21.09 16.23
CA GLN A 182 52.11 -20.06 15.38
C GLN A 182 52.53 -18.83 16.19
N LEU A 183 51.62 -18.29 17.05
CA LEU A 183 51.92 -17.15 17.92
C LEU A 183 53.10 -17.48 18.88
N LYS A 184 53.11 -18.68 19.46
CA LYS A 184 54.22 -19.15 20.33
C LYS A 184 55.55 -19.25 19.59
N ASN A 185 55.53 -19.60 18.30
CA ASN A 185 56.74 -19.67 17.49
C ASN A 185 57.25 -18.27 17.09
N MET A 186 56.34 -17.28 16.94
CA MET A 186 56.69 -15.94 16.47
C MET A 186 57.06 -14.96 17.59
N TYR A 187 56.55 -15.17 18.81
CA TYR A 187 56.64 -14.21 19.92
C TYR A 187 57.07 -14.93 21.21
N THR A 188 57.74 -14.18 22.09
CA THR A 188 58.12 -14.64 23.43
C THR A 188 57.82 -13.58 24.50
N GLY A 189 57.76 -13.98 25.79
CA GLY A 189 57.56 -13.10 26.93
C GLY A 189 56.27 -12.24 26.82
N LEU A 190 56.36 -11.02 27.21
CA LEU A 190 55.20 -10.07 27.25
C LEU A 190 54.55 -9.88 25.88
N ALA A 191 55.34 -9.89 24.80
CA ALA A 191 54.80 -9.77 23.45
C ALA A 191 53.87 -10.93 23.09
N LEU A 192 54.22 -12.15 23.47
CA LEU A 192 53.38 -13.34 23.28
C LEU A 192 52.07 -13.20 24.10
N GLU A 193 52.16 -12.82 25.37
CA GLU A 193 50.99 -12.67 26.22
C GLU A 193 49.99 -11.65 25.64
N VAL A 194 50.46 -10.51 25.19
CA VAL A 194 49.64 -9.47 24.58
C VAL A 194 48.94 -10.01 23.30
N ARG A 195 49.68 -10.65 22.41
CA ARG A 195 49.13 -11.21 21.17
C ARG A 195 48.16 -12.35 21.40
N MET A 196 48.44 -13.23 22.33
CA MET A 196 47.54 -14.31 22.74
C MET A 196 46.22 -13.75 23.30
N ARG A 197 46.32 -12.79 24.21
CA ARG A 197 45.12 -12.14 24.79
C ARG A 197 44.29 -11.47 23.72
N GLN A 198 44.93 -10.76 22.78
CA GLN A 198 44.25 -10.10 21.69
C GLN A 198 43.57 -11.09 20.75
N TYR A 199 44.27 -12.19 20.38
CA TYR A 199 43.71 -13.25 19.55
C TYR A 199 42.49 -13.90 20.23
N LEU A 200 42.63 -14.36 21.47
CA LEU A 200 41.55 -15.02 22.20
C LEU A 200 40.35 -14.14 22.45
N LYS A 201 40.58 -12.84 22.67
CA LYS A 201 39.49 -11.86 22.81
C LYS A 201 38.68 -11.68 21.51
N ASN A 202 39.35 -11.78 20.38
CA ASN A 202 38.72 -11.53 19.07
C ASN A 202 38.30 -12.83 18.36
N TYR A 203 38.77 -14.00 18.87
CA TYR A 203 38.37 -15.28 18.28
C TYR A 203 36.88 -15.50 18.41
N ARG A 204 36.24 -15.88 17.32
CA ARG A 204 34.85 -16.28 17.25
C ARG A 204 34.75 -17.63 16.56
N THR A 205 33.95 -18.54 17.11
CA THR A 205 33.56 -19.75 16.37
C THR A 205 32.61 -19.36 15.23
N ASP A 206 32.45 -20.26 14.27
CA ASP A 206 31.54 -20.02 13.15
C ASP A 206 30.09 -19.83 13.63
N GLU A 207 29.70 -20.54 14.71
CA GLU A 207 28.40 -20.38 15.35
C GLU A 207 28.22 -19.01 16.00
N GLN A 208 29.27 -18.52 16.69
CA GLN A 208 29.28 -17.17 17.26
C GLN A 208 29.19 -16.10 16.17
N TYR A 209 29.98 -16.30 15.08
CA TYR A 209 29.97 -15.40 13.94
C TYR A 209 28.61 -15.40 13.25
N LEU A 210 27.99 -16.58 13.06
CA LEU A 210 26.63 -16.69 12.53
C LEU A 210 25.63 -15.96 13.42
N LYS A 211 25.72 -16.16 14.74
CA LYS A 211 24.84 -15.48 15.69
C LYS A 211 25.02 -13.97 15.66
N ASP A 212 26.26 -13.49 15.75
CA ASP A 212 26.56 -12.06 15.77
C ASP A 212 26.06 -11.37 14.47
N ASN A 213 26.23 -12.01 13.31
CA ASN A 213 25.69 -11.51 12.05
C ASN A 213 24.16 -11.54 12.02
N THR A 214 23.54 -12.62 12.50
CA THR A 214 22.08 -12.72 12.58
C THR A 214 21.51 -11.59 13.45
N ASP A 215 22.05 -11.42 14.65
CA ASP A 215 21.61 -10.39 15.60
C ASP A 215 21.78 -8.98 15.00
N LYS A 216 22.88 -8.76 14.28
CA LYS A 216 23.12 -7.48 13.59
C LYS A 216 22.13 -7.21 12.45
N GLU A 217 21.91 -8.21 11.59
CA GLU A 217 21.05 -8.04 10.41
C GLU A 217 19.55 -7.99 10.77
N THR A 218 19.17 -8.58 11.94
CA THR A 218 17.76 -8.52 12.42
C THR A 218 17.50 -7.35 13.36
N ALA A 219 18.50 -6.58 13.77
CA ALA A 219 18.38 -5.58 14.84
C ALA A 219 17.28 -4.54 14.60
N ASP A 220 17.17 -4.02 13.36
CA ASP A 220 16.16 -3.01 13.02
C ASP A 220 14.76 -3.61 13.05
N VAL A 221 14.58 -4.80 12.48
CA VAL A 221 13.30 -5.53 12.51
C VAL A 221 12.90 -5.86 13.93
N ASP A 222 13.83 -6.35 14.74
CA ASP A 222 13.57 -6.68 16.16
C ASP A 222 13.22 -5.42 16.97
N SER A 223 13.89 -4.30 16.72
CA SER A 223 13.59 -3.00 17.33
C SER A 223 12.17 -2.54 17.00
N THR A 224 11.78 -2.61 15.74
CA THR A 224 10.43 -2.23 15.29
C THR A 224 9.36 -3.16 15.87
N MET A 225 9.62 -4.47 15.92
CA MET A 225 8.70 -5.43 16.57
C MET A 225 8.52 -5.12 18.06
N HIS A 226 9.59 -4.77 18.78
CA HIS A 226 9.52 -4.37 20.19
C HIS A 226 8.71 -3.07 20.38
N LEU A 227 8.88 -2.09 19.50
CA LEU A 227 8.04 -0.88 19.51
C LEU A 227 6.56 -1.23 19.37
N MET A 228 6.22 -2.09 18.41
CA MET A 228 4.84 -2.52 18.19
C MET A 228 4.26 -3.29 19.40
N ASP A 229 5.06 -4.14 20.04
CA ASP A 229 4.65 -4.83 21.28
C ASP A 229 4.39 -3.87 22.43
N ASN A 230 5.25 -2.87 22.58
CA ASN A 230 5.07 -1.82 23.57
C ASN A 230 3.78 -1.03 23.31
N LEU A 231 3.50 -0.65 22.07
CA LEU A 231 2.26 0.05 21.71
C LEU A 231 1.03 -0.82 21.98
N LEU A 232 1.04 -2.10 21.60
CA LEU A 232 -0.07 -3.03 21.88
C LEU A 232 -0.33 -3.21 23.38
N THR A 233 0.70 -3.11 24.21
CA THR A 233 0.59 -3.33 25.65
C THR A 233 0.18 -2.07 26.40
N HIS A 234 0.65 -0.89 25.96
CA HIS A 234 0.52 0.34 26.75
C HIS A 234 -0.55 1.30 26.23
N LEU A 235 -0.96 1.20 24.96
CA LEU A 235 -2.06 2.01 24.45
C LEU A 235 -3.40 1.54 25.03
N SER A 236 -4.27 2.47 25.37
CA SER A 236 -5.63 2.17 25.80
C SER A 236 -6.45 1.51 24.68
N ALA A 237 -7.52 0.81 25.04
CA ALA A 237 -8.44 0.23 24.08
C ALA A 237 -9.02 1.29 23.12
N THR A 238 -9.25 2.50 23.62
CA THR A 238 -9.73 3.65 22.82
C THR A 238 -8.67 4.07 21.80
N GLU A 239 -7.40 4.19 22.19
CA GLU A 239 -6.31 4.54 21.26
C GLU A 239 -6.07 3.43 20.24
N LEU A 240 -6.10 2.17 20.66
CA LEU A 240 -5.98 1.02 19.75
C LEU A 240 -7.14 0.91 18.75
N GLY A 241 -8.32 1.43 19.12
CA GLY A 241 -9.49 1.49 18.24
C GLY A 241 -9.50 2.64 17.24
N LYS A 242 -8.59 3.61 17.34
CA LYS A 242 -8.49 4.71 16.37
C LYS A 242 -8.02 4.20 14.99
N PRO A 243 -8.37 4.91 13.92
CA PRO A 243 -7.82 4.63 12.59
C PRO A 243 -6.28 4.64 12.58
N ALA A 244 -5.70 3.71 11.86
CA ALA A 244 -4.26 3.67 11.63
C ALA A 244 -3.90 4.64 10.50
N ILE A 245 -3.09 5.65 10.81
CA ILE A 245 -2.50 6.59 9.86
C ILE A 245 -1.01 6.32 9.85
N VAL A 246 -0.50 5.79 8.74
CA VAL A 246 0.89 5.36 8.59
C VAL A 246 1.35 5.67 7.17
N SER A 247 2.46 6.38 7.05
CA SER A 247 3.04 6.80 5.75
C SER A 247 4.25 5.96 5.33
N VAL A 248 4.72 5.06 6.20
CA VAL A 248 5.95 4.27 5.98
C VAL A 248 5.67 2.77 5.97
N PRO A 249 6.53 1.96 5.31
CA PRO A 249 6.47 0.51 5.41
C PRO A 249 6.61 0.00 6.84
N ALA A 250 6.17 -1.24 7.11
CA ALA A 250 6.20 -1.82 8.44
C ALA A 250 7.61 -1.87 9.07
N VAL A 251 8.65 -2.05 8.25
CA VAL A 251 10.06 -2.09 8.71
C VAL A 251 10.54 -0.74 9.27
N ASP A 252 9.99 0.34 8.75
CA ASP A 252 10.35 1.72 9.12
C ASP A 252 9.35 2.34 10.09
N PHE A 253 8.39 1.55 10.59
CA PHE A 253 7.36 2.05 11.48
C PHE A 253 7.96 2.59 12.78
N ASN A 254 7.66 3.84 13.08
CA ASN A 254 8.14 4.56 14.26
C ASN A 254 7.01 5.15 15.13
N GLY A 255 5.74 4.86 14.77
CA GLY A 255 4.55 5.31 15.47
C GLY A 255 3.41 5.65 14.51
N PHE A 256 2.25 5.96 15.08
CA PHE A 256 1.11 6.45 14.30
C PHE A 256 1.16 7.96 14.16
N GLU A 257 0.74 8.43 13.01
CA GLU A 257 0.57 9.85 12.75
C GLU A 257 -0.78 10.32 13.32
N ASP A 258 -0.79 11.50 13.95
CA ASP A 258 -1.98 12.09 14.52
C ASP A 258 -2.50 13.22 13.60
N GLY A 259 -3.36 12.85 12.65
CA GLY A 259 -4.28 13.78 12.02
C GLY A 259 -3.73 14.78 11.01
N HIS A 260 -2.48 14.66 10.57
CA HIS A 260 -1.86 15.60 9.62
C HIS A 260 -1.61 14.99 8.23
N THR A 261 -1.84 13.71 8.05
CA THR A 261 -1.78 13.06 6.74
C THR A 261 -3.20 12.90 6.21
N ASP A 262 -3.37 13.23 4.95
CA ASP A 262 -4.69 13.15 4.29
C ASP A 262 -5.14 11.71 4.03
N LYS A 263 -4.39 10.71 4.51
CA LYS A 263 -4.65 9.29 4.19
C LYS A 263 -4.64 8.41 5.41
N MET A 264 -5.61 7.53 5.48
CA MET A 264 -5.72 6.47 6.48
C MET A 264 -5.66 5.10 5.81
N LEU A 265 -5.33 4.08 6.57
CA LEU A 265 -5.43 2.71 6.11
C LEU A 265 -6.87 2.23 6.17
N VAL A 266 -7.30 1.57 5.10
CA VAL A 266 -8.63 0.99 4.96
C VAL A 266 -8.56 -0.44 4.47
N ARG A 267 -9.61 -1.19 4.71
CA ARG A 267 -9.87 -2.49 4.09
C ARG A 267 -11.28 -2.53 3.50
N ILE A 268 -11.49 -3.39 2.55
CA ILE A 268 -12.82 -3.61 1.98
C ILE A 268 -13.80 -4.01 3.09
N ASN A 269 -14.98 -3.43 3.04
CA ASN A 269 -16.07 -3.76 3.95
C ASN A 269 -16.88 -4.97 3.42
N PRO A 270 -16.68 -6.18 3.94
CA PRO A 270 -17.36 -7.36 3.42
C PRO A 270 -18.87 -7.31 3.63
N THR A 271 -19.35 -6.54 4.61
CA THR A 271 -20.79 -6.44 4.90
C THR A 271 -21.51 -5.45 3.99
N TYR A 272 -20.76 -4.60 3.28
CA TYR A 272 -21.34 -3.68 2.29
C TYR A 272 -21.83 -4.44 1.06
N PHE A 273 -21.01 -5.37 0.59
CA PHE A 273 -21.32 -6.13 -0.61
C PHE A 273 -22.33 -7.24 -0.29
N ASN A 274 -23.55 -7.07 -0.74
CA ASN A 274 -24.61 -8.03 -0.51
C ASN A 274 -24.39 -9.30 -1.35
N SER A 275 -24.03 -10.39 -0.70
CA SER A 275 -23.79 -11.68 -1.34
C SER A 275 -25.03 -12.30 -2.04
N GLY A 276 -26.23 -11.76 -1.78
CA GLY A 276 -27.47 -12.18 -2.46
C GLY A 276 -27.72 -11.48 -3.80
N LEU A 277 -26.92 -10.44 -4.13
CA LEU A 277 -26.98 -9.80 -5.44
C LEU A 277 -26.00 -10.47 -6.39
N SER A 278 -26.39 -10.65 -7.66
CA SER A 278 -25.42 -11.10 -8.66
C SER A 278 -24.34 -10.05 -8.87
N ASP A 279 -23.12 -10.48 -9.23
CA ASP A 279 -21.98 -9.58 -9.51
C ASP A 279 -22.25 -8.59 -10.66
N GLU A 280 -23.25 -8.86 -11.47
CA GLU A 280 -23.71 -7.98 -12.55
C GLU A 280 -24.50 -6.76 -12.04
N LYS A 281 -25.03 -6.83 -10.80
CA LYS A 281 -25.79 -5.73 -10.23
C LYS A 281 -24.87 -4.73 -9.55
N PRO A 282 -24.94 -3.45 -9.93
CA PRO A 282 -24.10 -2.43 -9.33
C PRO A 282 -24.50 -2.19 -7.87
N GLN A 283 -23.53 -2.27 -6.97
CA GLN A 283 -23.68 -1.93 -5.56
C GLN A 283 -23.07 -0.57 -5.22
N LEU A 284 -22.14 -0.13 -6.06
CA LEU A 284 -21.57 1.21 -6.05
C LEU A 284 -21.24 1.66 -7.47
N PHE A 285 -21.09 2.95 -7.65
CA PHE A 285 -20.46 3.54 -8.83
C PHE A 285 -19.29 4.42 -8.39
N LEU A 286 -18.22 4.36 -9.15
CA LEU A 286 -17.14 5.30 -9.10
C LEU A 286 -17.13 6.09 -10.40
N VAL A 287 -17.23 7.40 -10.29
CA VAL A 287 -17.06 8.33 -11.42
C VAL A 287 -15.70 8.96 -11.27
N GLU A 288 -14.80 8.74 -12.22
CA GLU A 288 -13.50 9.37 -12.27
C GLU A 288 -13.50 10.43 -13.37
N TRP A 289 -13.13 11.64 -12.99
CA TRP A 289 -12.96 12.79 -13.86
C TRP A 289 -11.49 13.21 -13.84
N ARG A 290 -10.86 13.14 -14.99
CA ARG A 290 -9.45 13.49 -15.21
C ARG A 290 -9.36 14.63 -16.18
N TYR A 291 -8.64 15.69 -15.86
CA TYR A 291 -8.48 16.83 -16.76
C TYR A 291 -7.17 17.57 -16.52
N ASP A 292 -6.69 18.22 -17.58
CA ASP A 292 -5.55 19.14 -17.53
C ASP A 292 -6.03 20.51 -17.01
N ALA A 293 -5.74 20.83 -15.74
CA ALA A 293 -6.14 22.08 -15.13
C ALA A 293 -5.46 23.32 -15.76
N SER A 294 -4.39 23.16 -16.54
CA SER A 294 -3.74 24.24 -17.28
C SER A 294 -4.49 24.60 -18.57
N ASN A 295 -5.37 23.71 -19.06
CA ASN A 295 -6.23 23.96 -20.20
C ASN A 295 -7.51 24.68 -19.77
N ALA A 296 -7.73 25.89 -20.26
CA ALA A 296 -8.87 26.74 -19.85
C ALA A 296 -10.22 26.10 -20.17
N ALA A 297 -10.36 25.40 -21.31
CA ALA A 297 -11.62 24.74 -21.67
C ALA A 297 -11.89 23.54 -20.74
N ALA A 298 -10.89 22.74 -20.42
CA ALA A 298 -11.02 21.61 -19.49
C ALA A 298 -11.35 22.09 -18.05
N ALA A 299 -10.75 23.19 -17.63
CA ALA A 299 -11.05 23.81 -16.33
C ALA A 299 -12.49 24.38 -16.25
N ASP A 300 -13.00 24.96 -17.33
CA ASP A 300 -14.38 25.43 -17.43
C ASP A 300 -15.37 24.26 -17.34
N ILE A 301 -15.10 23.17 -18.07
CA ILE A 301 -15.88 21.93 -17.99
C ILE A 301 -15.89 21.39 -16.54
N ASP A 302 -14.73 21.34 -15.90
CA ASP A 302 -14.65 20.90 -14.49
C ASP A 302 -15.55 21.73 -13.59
N GLN A 303 -15.50 23.06 -13.71
CA GLN A 303 -16.30 23.95 -12.90
C GLN A 303 -17.81 23.72 -13.10
N GLN A 304 -18.25 23.55 -14.33
CA GLN A 304 -19.64 23.30 -14.66
C GLN A 304 -20.09 21.91 -14.16
N LEU A 305 -19.25 20.87 -14.37
CA LEU A 305 -19.49 19.51 -13.91
C LEU A 305 -19.64 19.48 -12.37
N MET A 306 -18.76 20.19 -11.65
CA MET A 306 -18.83 20.31 -10.19
C MET A 306 -20.10 20.97 -9.67
N GLN A 307 -20.64 21.95 -10.40
CA GLN A 307 -21.85 22.65 -10.00
C GLN A 307 -23.13 21.84 -10.26
N ASN A 308 -23.12 21.05 -11.32
CA ASN A 308 -24.35 20.49 -11.89
C ASN A 308 -24.38 18.94 -11.87
N PHE A 309 -23.28 18.26 -11.50
CA PHE A 309 -23.28 16.79 -11.44
C PHE A 309 -24.35 16.27 -10.49
N ASP A 310 -25.27 15.46 -11.04
CA ASP A 310 -26.35 14.82 -10.30
C ASP A 310 -26.15 13.30 -10.23
N GLY A 311 -25.67 12.84 -9.10
CA GLY A 311 -25.47 11.41 -8.83
C GLY A 311 -26.76 10.59 -8.70
N ARG A 312 -27.94 11.21 -8.65
CA ARG A 312 -29.23 10.49 -8.43
C ARG A 312 -29.53 9.48 -9.52
N GLN A 313 -29.17 9.76 -10.77
CA GLN A 313 -29.39 8.85 -11.87
C GLN A 313 -28.58 7.55 -11.71
N LEU A 314 -27.31 7.64 -11.31
CA LEU A 314 -26.48 6.46 -11.01
C LEU A 314 -26.99 5.77 -9.73
N LYS A 315 -27.31 6.52 -8.69
CA LYS A 315 -27.87 5.98 -7.46
C LYS A 315 -29.16 5.17 -7.71
N ALA A 316 -29.99 5.60 -8.64
CA ALA A 316 -31.22 4.91 -9.02
C ALA A 316 -30.98 3.55 -9.73
N LEU A 317 -29.75 3.26 -10.17
CA LEU A 317 -29.33 1.99 -10.79
C LEU A 317 -28.78 0.99 -9.78
N LEU A 318 -28.45 1.41 -8.56
CA LEU A 318 -27.90 0.52 -7.55
C LEU A 318 -28.85 -0.62 -7.22
N GLY A 319 -28.35 -1.86 -7.22
CA GLY A 319 -29.10 -3.06 -6.91
C GLY A 319 -30.06 -3.60 -8.01
N LYS A 320 -30.06 -2.97 -9.19
CA LYS A 320 -31.00 -3.33 -10.28
C LYS A 320 -30.37 -4.25 -11.33
#